data_0f642a8c99c66e52594891f9d2e3ea97
#
_entry.id   0f642a8c99c66e52594891f9d2e3ea97
#
_cell.length_a   1.000
_cell.length_b   1.000
_cell.length_c   1.000
_cell.angle_alpha   90.00
_cell.angle_beta   90.00
_cell.angle_gamma   90.00
#
_symmetry.space_group_name_H-M   'P 1'
#
loop_
_entity.id
_entity.type
_entity.pdbx_description
1 polymer ?
#
loop_
_entity_poly.entity_id
_entity_poly.type
_entity_poly.pdbx_seq_one_letter_code
_entity_poly.pdbx_strand_id
1 'polypeptide(L)'
;MLAVIAPAATAYSLIGTSSRSHTVTAQVSAQAPVAVQAPFALTGARMRTRTPAVQMSEPAGGKKKVFVLGGDGFCGWPTALHLSNLGHDVVIIDDLSRRKIDVELGASSLTPISTPEVRVATWKEQTGKDVKYVYMDLQNEYDRFLKLINDEKPNTMVHFAEQRAAPYSMKNGATKRYTIENNMGATHNALCAIVESGLDIHLVHLGTMGVYGYGNSGGEIPEGYIDVMLPGGREKNILHPAYPGSIYHSTK
;
A
#
# COMPACT_ATOMS: atom_id res chain seq x y z
N MET A 1 -17.59 17.28 23.97
CA MET A 1 -18.89 16.96 23.35
C MET A 1 -18.57 16.09 22.14
N LEU A 2 -18.55 14.74 22.38
CA LEU A 2 -18.25 13.76 21.34
C LEU A 2 -19.52 13.53 20.50
N ALA A 3 -19.45 13.85 19.21
CA ALA A 3 -20.48 13.46 18.27
C ALA A 3 -20.21 12.02 17.82
N VAL A 4 -21.03 11.09 18.29
CA VAL A 4 -21.07 9.70 17.82
C VAL A 4 -21.81 9.70 16.48
N ILE A 5 -21.09 9.47 15.38
CA ILE A 5 -21.71 9.25 14.07
C ILE A 5 -22.08 7.77 14.02
N ALA A 6 -23.38 7.48 14.16
CA ALA A 6 -23.94 6.18 13.89
C ALA A 6 -23.96 5.91 12.37
N PRO A 7 -23.70 4.67 11.92
CA PRO A 7 -23.86 4.33 10.51
C PRO A 7 -25.33 4.33 10.13
N ALA A 8 -25.68 5.02 9.05
CA ALA A 8 -27.00 4.97 8.46
C ALA A 8 -27.29 3.53 7.99
N ALA A 9 -28.08 2.81 8.76
CA ALA A 9 -28.70 1.57 8.33
C ALA A 9 -29.81 1.94 7.33
N THR A 10 -29.63 1.57 6.08
CA THR A 10 -30.68 1.67 5.06
C THR A 10 -31.78 0.69 5.43
N ALA A 11 -32.82 1.20 6.08
CA ALA A 11 -34.02 0.45 6.35
C ALA A 11 -34.79 0.26 5.03
N TYR A 12 -34.81 -0.97 4.51
CA TYR A 12 -35.78 -1.35 3.49
C TYR A 12 -37.15 -1.55 4.18
N SER A 13 -38.04 -0.59 3.98
CA SER A 13 -39.43 -0.69 4.33
C SER A 13 -40.11 -1.68 3.37
N LEU A 14 -40.46 -2.84 3.86
CA LEU A 14 -41.40 -3.76 3.21
C LEU A 14 -42.83 -3.24 3.44
N ILE A 15 -43.36 -2.52 2.46
CA ILE A 15 -44.82 -2.32 2.37
C ILE A 15 -45.35 -3.47 1.51
N GLY A 16 -46.12 -4.32 2.13
CA GLY A 16 -46.76 -5.45 1.51
C GLY A 16 -47.97 -5.07 0.65
N THR A 17 -48.37 -6.10 -0.04
CA THR A 17 -49.65 -6.44 -0.68
C THR A 17 -49.82 -6.03 -2.14
N SER A 18 -49.77 -6.97 -2.99
CA SER A 18 -50.87 -7.44 -3.85
C SER A 18 -50.35 -8.38 -4.95
N SER A 19 -50.91 -9.55 -4.93
CA SER A 19 -50.74 -10.62 -5.89
C SER A 19 -50.97 -10.20 -7.34
N ARG A 20 -49.98 -10.40 -8.20
CA ARG A 20 -50.13 -10.81 -9.61
C ARG A 20 -48.88 -11.54 -10.06
N SER A 21 -49.03 -12.82 -10.31
CA SER A 21 -48.06 -13.68 -10.94
C SER A 21 -47.80 -13.23 -12.37
N HIS A 22 -46.63 -12.72 -12.65
CA HIS A 22 -46.09 -12.65 -14.00
C HIS A 22 -44.87 -13.57 -14.06
N THR A 23 -45.07 -14.70 -14.72
CA THR A 23 -44.00 -15.62 -15.10
C THR A 23 -43.17 -14.93 -16.17
N VAL A 24 -41.97 -14.47 -15.79
CA VAL A 24 -40.97 -13.99 -16.72
C VAL A 24 -40.15 -15.19 -17.19
N THR A 25 -40.48 -15.68 -18.41
CA THR A 25 -39.67 -16.71 -19.07
C THR A 25 -38.41 -16.03 -19.60
N ALA A 26 -37.28 -16.23 -18.97
CA ALA A 26 -35.99 -15.79 -19.52
C ALA A 26 -35.61 -16.73 -20.65
N GLN A 27 -35.69 -16.26 -21.87
CA GLN A 27 -35.08 -16.92 -23.05
C GLN A 27 -33.56 -16.76 -22.95
N VAL A 28 -32.88 -17.84 -22.61
CA VAL A 28 -31.43 -17.92 -22.77
C VAL A 28 -31.12 -18.20 -24.22
N SER A 29 -30.69 -17.20 -24.96
CA SER A 29 -30.17 -17.38 -26.33
C SER A 29 -28.80 -18.06 -26.20
N ALA A 30 -28.71 -19.30 -26.68
CA ALA A 30 -27.45 -20.03 -26.82
C ALA A 30 -26.59 -19.33 -27.90
N GLN A 31 -25.52 -18.66 -27.46
CA GLN A 31 -24.48 -18.20 -28.37
C GLN A 31 -23.63 -19.41 -28.81
N ALA A 32 -23.42 -19.52 -30.11
CA ALA A 32 -22.58 -20.55 -30.70
C ALA A 32 -21.13 -20.49 -30.19
N PRO A 33 -20.43 -21.64 -30.08
CA PRO A 33 -19.07 -21.66 -29.60
C PRO A 33 -18.11 -20.94 -30.54
N VAL A 34 -17.36 -19.98 -29.99
CA VAL A 34 -16.26 -19.32 -30.70
C VAL A 34 -15.18 -20.36 -30.97
N ALA A 35 -14.82 -20.56 -32.21
CA ALA A 35 -13.76 -21.47 -32.63
C ALA A 35 -12.42 -21.01 -32.03
N VAL A 36 -11.84 -21.86 -31.17
CA VAL A 36 -10.49 -21.69 -30.66
C VAL A 36 -9.52 -21.97 -31.80
N GLN A 37 -8.86 -20.94 -32.30
CA GLN A 37 -7.75 -21.09 -33.23
C GLN A 37 -6.56 -21.76 -32.55
N ALA A 38 -5.99 -22.76 -33.22
CA ALA A 38 -4.85 -23.54 -32.79
C ALA A 38 -3.59 -22.66 -32.51
N PRO A 39 -2.71 -23.07 -31.60
CA PRO A 39 -1.57 -22.27 -31.21
C PRO A 39 -0.54 -22.14 -32.34
N PHE A 40 -0.08 -20.90 -32.52
CA PHE A 40 1.07 -20.59 -33.36
C PHE A 40 2.28 -21.42 -32.96
N ALA A 41 2.85 -22.16 -33.91
CA ALA A 41 4.11 -22.86 -33.76
C ALA A 41 5.25 -21.82 -33.58
N LEU A 42 5.80 -21.74 -32.38
CA LEU A 42 7.02 -20.96 -32.10
C LEU A 42 8.20 -21.71 -32.71
N THR A 43 8.59 -21.35 -33.93
CA THR A 43 9.90 -21.68 -34.50
C THR A 43 10.95 -20.92 -33.69
N GLY A 44 11.86 -21.67 -33.07
CA GLY A 44 12.89 -21.17 -32.17
C GLY A 44 13.89 -20.27 -32.87
N ALA A 45 13.73 -18.96 -32.69
CA ALA A 45 14.81 -18.01 -32.81
C ALA A 45 15.22 -17.58 -31.39
N ARG A 46 16.34 -18.12 -30.91
CA ARG A 46 17.01 -17.68 -29.69
C ARG A 46 17.56 -16.27 -29.91
N MET A 47 16.70 -15.27 -29.73
CA MET A 47 17.13 -13.89 -29.65
C MET A 47 17.78 -13.64 -28.29
N ARG A 48 19.09 -13.86 -28.18
CA ARG A 48 19.89 -13.34 -27.08
C ARG A 48 20.00 -11.82 -27.24
N THR A 49 18.96 -11.09 -26.91
CA THR A 49 19.13 -9.67 -26.65
C THR A 49 19.82 -9.55 -25.29
N ARG A 50 21.13 -9.36 -25.31
CA ARG A 50 21.83 -8.75 -24.18
C ARG A 50 21.20 -7.37 -24.02
N THR A 51 20.30 -7.21 -23.07
CA THR A 51 19.91 -5.90 -22.59
C THR A 51 21.22 -5.22 -22.15
N PRO A 52 21.61 -4.07 -22.72
CA PRO A 52 22.79 -3.37 -22.25
C PRO A 52 22.59 -3.12 -20.76
N ALA A 53 23.57 -3.47 -19.95
CA ALA A 53 23.58 -3.12 -18.54
C ALA A 53 23.41 -1.60 -18.49
N VAL A 54 22.30 -1.13 -17.95
CA VAL A 54 22.08 0.29 -17.70
C VAL A 54 23.14 0.67 -16.70
N GLN A 55 24.17 1.36 -17.17
CA GLN A 55 25.19 1.98 -16.32
C GLN A 55 24.46 3.08 -15.55
N MET A 56 24.04 2.77 -14.32
CA MET A 56 23.39 3.75 -13.46
C MET A 56 24.47 4.71 -12.97
N SER A 57 24.31 5.98 -13.32
CA SER A 57 25.15 7.07 -12.82
C SER A 57 25.06 7.15 -11.29
N GLU A 58 26.13 7.60 -10.64
CA GLU A 58 26.13 7.98 -9.22
C GLU A 58 24.89 8.82 -8.89
N PRO A 59 24.26 8.59 -7.73
CA PRO A 59 23.06 9.34 -7.36
C PRO A 59 23.36 10.83 -7.26
N ALA A 60 22.56 11.64 -7.95
CA ALA A 60 22.64 13.09 -7.80
C ALA A 60 22.39 13.46 -6.32
N GLY A 61 23.43 13.95 -5.64
CA GLY A 61 23.36 14.29 -4.21
C GLY A 61 24.11 13.33 -3.28
N GLY A 62 24.90 12.39 -3.81
CA GLY A 62 25.76 11.48 -3.04
C GLY A 62 25.04 10.30 -2.38
N LYS A 63 25.81 9.44 -1.73
CA LYS A 63 25.34 8.26 -1.02
C LYS A 63 24.52 8.66 0.22
N LYS A 64 23.31 8.09 0.37
CA LYS A 64 22.43 8.30 1.52
C LYS A 64 22.18 6.98 2.24
N LYS A 65 21.88 7.08 3.54
CA LYS A 65 21.31 5.96 4.29
C LYS A 65 19.80 6.05 4.27
N VAL A 66 19.12 5.00 3.78
CA VAL A 66 17.69 4.98 3.58
C VAL A 66 17.06 3.84 4.36
N PHE A 67 16.10 4.16 5.21
CA PHE A 67 15.25 3.17 5.85
C PHE A 67 14.03 2.90 4.96
N VAL A 68 13.75 1.62 4.69
CA VAL A 68 12.55 1.18 3.96
C VAL A 68 11.67 0.39 4.94
N LEU A 69 10.68 1.07 5.51
CA LEU A 69 9.70 0.49 6.42
C LEU A 69 8.68 -0.30 5.60
N GLY A 70 8.41 -1.56 5.97
CA GLY A 70 7.61 -2.47 5.15
C GLY A 70 8.38 -2.98 3.94
N GLY A 71 9.70 -3.16 4.08
CA GLY A 71 10.60 -3.46 2.98
C GLY A 71 10.54 -4.89 2.45
N ASP A 72 9.87 -5.83 3.13
CA ASP A 72 9.58 -7.17 2.58
C ASP A 72 8.34 -7.18 1.67
N GLY A 73 7.58 -6.10 1.67
CA GLY A 73 6.34 -5.95 0.92
C GLY A 73 6.54 -5.81 -0.60
N PHE A 74 5.40 -5.77 -1.32
CA PHE A 74 5.36 -5.67 -2.78
C PHE A 74 6.02 -4.40 -3.32
N CYS A 75 5.82 -3.26 -2.67
CA CYS A 75 6.49 -2.00 -3.03
C CYS A 75 7.86 -1.86 -2.36
N GLY A 76 7.98 -2.29 -1.11
CA GLY A 76 9.19 -2.08 -0.30
C GLY A 76 10.41 -2.81 -0.83
N TRP A 77 10.27 -4.09 -1.20
CA TRP A 77 11.38 -4.88 -1.68
C TRP A 77 12.03 -4.34 -2.97
N PRO A 78 11.28 -4.11 -4.07
CA PRO A 78 11.87 -3.54 -5.27
C PRO A 78 12.43 -2.13 -5.05
N THR A 79 11.81 -1.32 -4.20
CA THR A 79 12.33 0.00 -3.82
C THR A 79 13.69 -0.13 -3.12
N ALA A 80 13.82 -1.03 -2.15
CA ALA A 80 15.06 -1.27 -1.43
C ALA A 80 16.18 -1.72 -2.36
N LEU A 81 15.89 -2.66 -3.27
CA LEU A 81 16.87 -3.11 -4.27
C LEU A 81 17.27 -2.01 -5.25
N HIS A 82 16.30 -1.22 -5.71
CA HIS A 82 16.57 -0.09 -6.60
C HIS A 82 17.49 0.94 -5.93
N LEU A 83 17.20 1.34 -4.70
CA LEU A 83 18.03 2.28 -3.94
C LEU A 83 19.42 1.71 -3.66
N SER A 84 19.53 0.44 -3.29
CA SER A 84 20.83 -0.25 -3.15
C SER A 84 21.59 -0.29 -4.46
N ASN A 85 20.89 -0.53 -5.59
CA ASN A 85 21.53 -0.52 -6.90
C ASN A 85 22.08 0.86 -7.29
N LEU A 86 21.42 1.93 -6.87
CA LEU A 86 21.91 3.32 -7.00
C LEU A 86 23.09 3.64 -6.08
N GLY A 87 23.50 2.75 -5.19
CA GLY A 87 24.66 2.93 -4.30
C GLY A 87 24.31 3.48 -2.91
N HIS A 88 23.02 3.62 -2.59
CA HIS A 88 22.60 4.03 -1.25
C HIS A 88 22.80 2.89 -0.23
N ASP A 89 22.96 3.25 1.04
CA ASP A 89 23.00 2.33 2.18
C ASP A 89 21.56 2.07 2.65
N VAL A 90 21.07 0.85 2.45
CA VAL A 90 19.65 0.54 2.64
C VAL A 90 19.43 -0.40 3.82
N VAL A 91 18.52 0.00 4.71
CA VAL A 91 18.04 -0.83 5.82
C VAL A 91 16.55 -1.10 5.62
N ILE A 92 16.19 -2.36 5.46
CA ILE A 92 14.81 -2.83 5.44
C ILE A 92 14.35 -3.10 6.87
N ILE A 93 13.17 -2.61 7.22
CA ILE A 93 12.51 -2.85 8.51
C ILE A 93 11.12 -3.42 8.23
N ASP A 94 10.83 -4.64 8.73
CA ASP A 94 9.59 -5.34 8.45
C ASP A 94 9.31 -6.41 9.52
N ASP A 95 8.06 -6.62 9.88
CA ASP A 95 7.60 -7.65 10.85
C ASP A 95 7.01 -8.89 10.18
N LEU A 96 7.00 -8.92 8.85
CA LEU A 96 6.43 -9.99 8.01
C LEU A 96 4.91 -10.19 8.20
N SER A 97 4.20 -9.19 8.72
CA SER A 97 2.75 -9.27 8.95
C SER A 97 1.99 -9.58 7.66
N ARG A 98 2.43 -9.06 6.52
CA ARG A 98 1.85 -9.39 5.22
C ARG A 98 1.87 -10.90 4.94
N ARG A 99 2.98 -11.58 5.21
CA ARG A 99 3.11 -13.02 4.99
C ARG A 99 2.19 -13.81 5.93
N LYS A 100 2.06 -13.36 7.18
CA LYS A 100 1.15 -13.97 8.16
C LYS A 100 -0.31 -13.85 7.71
N ILE A 101 -0.70 -12.67 7.23
CA ILE A 101 -2.05 -12.41 6.68
C ILE A 101 -2.32 -13.26 5.43
N ASP A 102 -1.37 -13.40 4.51
CA ASP A 102 -1.52 -14.22 3.32
C ASP A 102 -1.78 -15.70 3.71
N VAL A 103 -1.05 -16.24 4.70
CA VAL A 103 -1.27 -17.59 5.25
C VAL A 103 -2.65 -17.71 5.91
N GLU A 104 -3.05 -16.74 6.73
CA GLU A 104 -4.39 -16.69 7.37
C GLU A 104 -5.52 -16.73 6.33
N LEU A 105 -5.33 -16.08 5.20
CA LEU A 105 -6.31 -16.03 4.12
C LEU A 105 -6.25 -17.24 3.18
N GLY A 106 -5.33 -18.18 3.39
CA GLY A 106 -5.09 -19.31 2.48
C GLY A 106 -4.53 -18.88 1.12
N ALA A 107 -3.93 -17.68 1.06
CA ALA A 107 -3.32 -17.14 -0.14
C ALA A 107 -1.84 -17.51 -0.22
N SER A 108 -1.33 -17.64 -1.45
CA SER A 108 0.08 -17.85 -1.72
C SER A 108 0.54 -16.99 -2.88
N SER A 109 1.82 -16.67 -2.91
CA SER A 109 2.42 -15.99 -4.07
C SER A 109 2.51 -16.95 -5.25
N LEU A 110 2.28 -16.43 -6.47
CA LEU A 110 2.48 -17.20 -7.72
C LEU A 110 3.91 -17.75 -7.82
N THR A 111 4.88 -17.00 -7.33
CA THR A 111 6.27 -17.42 -7.19
C THR A 111 6.61 -17.55 -5.71
N PRO A 112 7.24 -18.63 -5.27
CA PRO A 112 7.68 -18.78 -3.90
C PRO A 112 8.59 -17.63 -3.47
N ILE A 113 8.34 -17.08 -2.28
CA ILE A 113 9.12 -15.99 -1.71
C ILE A 113 10.01 -16.56 -0.60
N SER A 114 11.33 -16.48 -0.79
CA SER A 114 12.32 -16.87 0.22
C SER A 114 12.27 -15.95 1.45
N THR A 115 12.91 -16.38 2.54
CA THR A 115 13.02 -15.54 3.74
C THR A 115 13.82 -14.26 3.45
N PRO A 116 13.63 -13.18 4.22
CA PRO A 116 14.38 -11.94 4.02
C PRO A 116 15.89 -12.13 4.06
N GLU A 117 16.39 -12.99 4.95
CA GLU A 117 17.82 -13.30 5.09
C GLU A 117 18.38 -13.91 3.81
N VAL A 118 17.67 -14.90 3.23
CA VAL A 118 18.07 -15.51 1.94
C VAL A 118 18.03 -14.46 0.82
N ARG A 119 16.99 -13.63 0.79
CA ARG A 119 16.82 -12.59 -0.24
C ARG A 119 17.95 -11.55 -0.21
N VAL A 120 18.33 -11.05 0.98
CA VAL A 120 19.43 -10.08 1.10
C VAL A 120 20.79 -10.71 0.83
N ALA A 121 21.01 -11.98 1.25
CA ALA A 121 22.22 -12.71 0.93
C ALA A 121 22.39 -12.94 -0.58
N THR A 122 21.30 -13.34 -1.26
CA THR A 122 21.29 -13.50 -2.72
C THR A 122 21.57 -12.19 -3.44
N TRP A 123 20.99 -11.08 -2.95
CA TRP A 123 21.27 -9.76 -3.51
C TRP A 123 22.74 -9.40 -3.41
N LYS A 124 23.35 -9.63 -2.25
CA LYS A 124 24.80 -9.41 -2.05
C LYS A 124 25.64 -10.29 -2.96
N GLU A 125 25.32 -11.57 -3.07
CA GLU A 125 26.04 -12.52 -3.95
C GLU A 125 26.00 -12.08 -5.41
N GLN A 126 24.84 -11.65 -5.90
CA GLN A 126 24.63 -11.29 -7.29
C GLN A 126 25.18 -9.91 -7.67
N THR A 127 25.21 -8.98 -6.75
CA THR A 127 25.52 -7.56 -7.04
C THR A 127 26.72 -7.00 -6.31
N GLY A 128 27.22 -7.70 -5.28
CA GLY A 128 28.24 -7.19 -4.36
C GLY A 128 27.74 -6.10 -3.41
N LYS A 129 26.44 -5.78 -3.42
CA LYS A 129 25.85 -4.70 -2.62
C LYS A 129 25.12 -5.23 -1.42
N ASP A 130 25.28 -4.56 -0.27
CA ASP A 130 24.61 -4.95 0.96
C ASP A 130 23.24 -4.25 1.09
N VAL A 131 22.26 -5.01 1.61
CA VAL A 131 21.01 -4.49 2.15
C VAL A 131 20.83 -5.11 3.53
N LYS A 132 20.70 -4.28 4.56
CA LYS A 132 20.47 -4.75 5.92
C LYS A 132 18.99 -5.04 6.12
N TYR A 133 18.67 -6.17 6.75
CA TYR A 133 17.30 -6.48 7.18
C TYR A 133 17.19 -6.46 8.70
N VAL A 134 16.15 -5.82 9.22
CA VAL A 134 15.83 -5.75 10.65
C VAL A 134 14.38 -6.17 10.83
N TYR A 135 14.17 -7.31 11.52
CA TYR A 135 12.83 -7.69 11.95
C TYR A 135 12.37 -6.76 13.08
N MET A 136 11.25 -6.05 12.88
CA MET A 136 10.71 -5.12 13.87
C MET A 136 9.24 -4.81 13.59
N ASP A 137 8.42 -4.82 14.64
CA ASP A 137 7.06 -4.31 14.66
C ASP A 137 7.06 -2.82 15.04
N LEU A 138 6.87 -1.96 14.04
CA LEU A 138 6.92 -0.51 14.23
C LEU A 138 5.82 0.04 15.14
N GLN A 139 4.68 -0.66 15.23
CA GLN A 139 3.60 -0.27 16.12
C GLN A 139 3.96 -0.50 17.58
N ASN A 140 4.62 -1.62 17.91
CA ASN A 140 4.79 -2.08 19.27
C ASN A 140 6.22 -1.92 19.83
N GLU A 141 7.21 -1.66 18.96
CA GLU A 141 8.63 -1.61 19.36
C GLU A 141 9.23 -0.19 19.20
N TYR A 142 8.50 0.84 19.67
CA TYR A 142 8.90 2.25 19.51
C TYR A 142 10.31 2.57 20.01
N ASP A 143 10.65 2.19 21.24
CA ASP A 143 11.98 2.50 21.82
C ASP A 143 13.11 1.86 21.02
N ARG A 144 12.89 0.63 20.53
CA ARG A 144 13.87 -0.07 19.70
C ARG A 144 14.02 0.61 18.34
N PHE A 145 12.94 1.13 17.79
CA PHE A 145 12.94 1.87 16.53
C PHE A 145 13.67 3.21 16.67
N LEU A 146 13.37 3.99 17.70
CA LEU A 146 14.06 5.24 18.00
C LEU A 146 15.57 5.01 18.23
N LYS A 147 15.91 3.95 18.97
CA LYS A 147 17.31 3.55 19.13
C LYS A 147 17.99 3.25 17.79
N LEU A 148 17.33 2.50 16.92
CA LEU A 148 17.86 2.18 15.59
C LEU A 148 18.10 3.44 14.73
N ILE A 149 17.19 4.41 14.81
CA ILE A 149 17.35 5.71 14.12
C ILE A 149 18.58 6.44 14.64
N ASN A 150 18.76 6.50 15.97
CA ASN A 150 19.89 7.19 16.59
C ASN A 150 21.24 6.51 16.29
N ASP A 151 21.26 5.19 16.22
CA ASP A 151 22.47 4.41 15.89
C ASP A 151 22.85 4.54 14.39
N GLU A 152 21.87 4.40 13.52
CA GLU A 152 22.09 4.32 12.08
C GLU A 152 22.06 5.69 11.36
N LYS A 153 21.40 6.68 11.94
CA LYS A 153 21.26 8.06 11.43
C LYS A 153 20.84 8.14 9.97
N PRO A 154 19.65 7.63 9.60
CA PRO A 154 19.18 7.68 8.23
C PRO A 154 18.96 9.12 7.76
N ASN A 155 19.20 9.37 6.47
CA ASN A 155 18.88 10.64 5.82
C ASN A 155 17.45 10.64 5.26
N THR A 156 16.93 9.45 4.97
CA THR A 156 15.62 9.28 4.33
C THR A 156 14.91 8.06 4.89
N MET A 157 13.61 8.18 5.05
CA MET A 157 12.74 7.08 5.46
C MET A 157 11.60 6.95 4.44
N VAL A 158 11.46 5.76 3.86
CA VAL A 158 10.36 5.41 2.95
C VAL A 158 9.39 4.51 3.69
N HIS A 159 8.15 4.96 3.90
CA HIS A 159 7.19 4.28 4.74
C HIS A 159 6.12 3.55 3.93
N PHE A 160 6.22 2.21 3.90
CA PHE A 160 5.28 1.26 3.32
C PHE A 160 4.73 0.26 4.35
N ALA A 161 5.13 0.38 5.64
CA ALA A 161 4.81 -0.58 6.70
C ALA A 161 3.36 -0.44 7.17
N GLU A 162 2.43 -0.81 6.31
CA GLU A 162 1.01 -0.69 6.58
C GLU A 162 0.23 -1.90 6.04
N GLN A 163 -0.85 -2.23 6.72
CA GLN A 163 -1.82 -3.18 6.18
C GLN A 163 -2.41 -2.57 4.89
N ARG A 164 -2.27 -3.27 3.77
CA ARG A 164 -2.42 -2.75 2.39
C ARG A 164 -3.78 -2.97 1.74
N ALA A 165 -4.66 -3.79 2.36
CA ALA A 165 -5.82 -4.30 1.65
C ALA A 165 -7.14 -3.75 2.23
N ALA A 166 -7.85 -2.94 1.45
CA ALA A 166 -9.18 -2.43 1.81
C ALA A 166 -10.18 -3.56 2.14
N PRO A 167 -10.29 -4.66 1.35
CA PRO A 167 -11.18 -5.76 1.70
C PRO A 167 -10.84 -6.44 3.04
N TYR A 168 -9.56 -6.65 3.34
CA TYR A 168 -9.13 -7.20 4.61
C TYR A 168 -9.54 -6.29 5.77
N SER A 169 -9.34 -4.98 5.64
CA SER A 169 -9.70 -3.99 6.66
C SER A 169 -11.20 -3.96 6.99
N MET A 170 -12.04 -4.53 6.15
CA MET A 170 -13.51 -4.52 6.31
C MET A 170 -14.09 -5.90 6.67
N LYS A 171 -13.27 -6.97 6.73
CA LYS A 171 -13.70 -8.37 6.86
C LYS A 171 -14.46 -8.63 8.18
N ASN A 172 -13.93 -8.17 9.30
CA ASN A 172 -14.56 -8.33 10.63
C ASN A 172 -14.00 -7.30 11.63
N GLY A 173 -14.49 -7.36 12.89
CA GLY A 173 -14.07 -6.43 13.94
C GLY A 173 -12.59 -6.53 14.30
N ALA A 174 -12.00 -7.71 14.27
CA ALA A 174 -10.58 -7.90 14.57
C ALA A 174 -9.69 -7.27 13.48
N THR A 175 -10.00 -7.53 12.19
CA THR A 175 -9.22 -6.97 11.07
C THR A 175 -9.37 -5.45 10.96
N LYS A 176 -10.55 -4.90 11.34
CA LYS A 176 -10.77 -3.45 11.44
C LYS A 176 -9.84 -2.83 12.48
N ARG A 177 -9.84 -3.38 13.71
CA ARG A 177 -8.97 -2.89 14.79
C ARG A 177 -7.51 -3.01 14.41
N TYR A 178 -7.08 -4.19 13.97
CA TYR A 178 -5.70 -4.41 13.51
C TYR A 178 -5.27 -3.36 12.47
N THR A 179 -6.10 -3.08 11.47
CA THR A 179 -5.75 -2.09 10.44
C THR A 179 -5.56 -0.69 11.02
N ILE A 180 -6.45 -0.26 11.93
CA ILE A 180 -6.31 1.05 12.60
C ILE A 180 -5.05 1.08 13.45
N GLU A 181 -4.89 0.12 14.34
CA GLU A 181 -3.80 0.07 15.31
C GLU A 181 -2.44 -0.01 14.60
N ASN A 182 -2.32 -0.90 13.62
CA ASN A 182 -1.08 -1.07 12.86
C ASN A 182 -0.74 0.17 12.02
N ASN A 183 -1.66 0.63 11.17
CA ASN A 183 -1.33 1.69 10.22
C ASN A 183 -1.12 3.04 10.91
N MET A 184 -2.04 3.42 11.79
CA MET A 184 -1.91 4.68 12.52
C MET A 184 -0.77 4.62 13.53
N GLY A 185 -0.61 3.49 14.24
CA GLY A 185 0.46 3.32 15.22
C GLY A 185 1.84 3.36 14.58
N ALA A 186 2.06 2.62 13.49
CA ALA A 186 3.35 2.61 12.79
C ALA A 186 3.69 3.99 12.20
N THR A 187 2.72 4.68 11.59
CA THR A 187 2.92 6.03 11.05
C THR A 187 3.19 7.05 12.15
N HIS A 188 2.41 7.00 13.23
CA HIS A 188 2.63 7.88 14.39
C HIS A 188 4.01 7.68 15.00
N ASN A 189 4.40 6.43 15.24
CA ASN A 189 5.72 6.10 15.78
C ASN A 189 6.86 6.55 14.85
N ALA A 190 6.69 6.43 13.53
CA ALA A 190 7.67 6.94 12.57
C ALA A 190 7.85 8.46 12.68
N LEU A 191 6.74 9.21 12.76
CA LEU A 191 6.77 10.67 12.91
C LEU A 191 7.37 11.10 14.26
N CYS A 192 6.96 10.47 15.36
CA CYS A 192 7.52 10.76 16.68
C CYS A 192 9.03 10.48 16.73
N ALA A 193 9.47 9.34 16.21
CA ALA A 193 10.88 8.96 16.22
C ALA A 193 11.75 9.90 15.36
N ILE A 194 11.23 10.41 14.24
CA ILE A 194 11.91 11.44 13.44
C ILE A 194 12.09 12.71 14.28
N VAL A 195 11.05 13.18 14.93
CA VAL A 195 11.10 14.42 15.75
C VAL A 195 12.03 14.22 16.96
N GLU A 196 11.88 13.13 17.69
CA GLU A 196 12.66 12.87 18.91
C GLU A 196 14.15 12.59 18.65
N SER A 197 14.49 12.05 17.47
CA SER A 197 15.88 11.86 17.07
C SER A 197 16.64 13.17 16.87
N GLY A 198 15.94 14.26 16.59
CA GLY A 198 16.53 15.56 16.23
C GLY A 198 17.30 15.56 14.91
N LEU A 199 17.18 14.49 14.10
CA LEU A 199 17.83 14.35 12.80
C LEU A 199 16.97 14.96 11.69
N ASP A 200 17.61 15.51 10.66
CA ASP A 200 16.93 15.94 9.43
C ASP A 200 16.70 14.73 8.51
N ILE A 201 15.53 14.10 8.67
CA ILE A 201 15.13 12.89 7.94
C ILE A 201 14.03 13.23 6.95
N HIS A 202 14.30 13.03 5.65
CA HIS A 202 13.27 13.15 4.61
C HIS A 202 12.33 11.94 4.66
N LEU A 203 11.06 12.17 5.02
CA LEU A 203 10.02 11.13 5.02
C LEU A 203 9.30 11.09 3.68
N VAL A 204 9.26 9.90 3.07
CA VAL A 204 8.43 9.58 1.90
C VAL A 204 7.34 8.60 2.37
N HIS A 205 6.11 9.08 2.47
CA HIS A 205 4.97 8.27 2.92
C HIS A 205 4.06 7.88 1.75
N LEU A 206 3.66 6.62 1.70
CA LEU A 206 2.73 6.11 0.69
C LEU A 206 1.28 6.28 1.16
N GLY A 207 0.62 7.33 0.69
CA GLY A 207 -0.81 7.56 0.92
C GLY A 207 -1.72 6.71 0.02
N THR A 208 -2.95 7.14 -0.15
CA THR A 208 -3.92 6.50 -1.03
C THR A 208 -4.86 7.51 -1.69
N MET A 209 -5.12 7.35 -2.98
CA MET A 209 -6.17 8.09 -3.66
C MET A 209 -7.57 7.75 -3.12
N GLY A 210 -7.74 6.57 -2.54
CA GLY A 210 -9.01 6.12 -1.94
C GLY A 210 -9.45 6.93 -0.73
N VAL A 211 -8.64 7.86 -0.23
CA VAL A 211 -9.03 8.84 0.81
C VAL A 211 -10.17 9.75 0.34
N TYR A 212 -10.27 10.00 -0.96
CA TYR A 212 -11.35 10.80 -1.55
C TYR A 212 -12.61 9.97 -1.88
N GLY A 213 -12.58 8.67 -1.61
CA GLY A 213 -13.64 7.73 -1.98
C GLY A 213 -13.59 7.35 -3.46
N TYR A 214 -14.52 6.47 -3.84
CA TYR A 214 -14.73 6.08 -5.24
C TYR A 214 -15.97 6.81 -5.74
N GLY A 215 -15.91 8.14 -5.72
CA GLY A 215 -17.05 9.02 -5.86
C GLY A 215 -17.89 8.81 -7.12
N ASN A 216 -19.17 9.06 -6.97
CA ASN A 216 -20.19 8.93 -8.00
C ASN A 216 -20.25 10.12 -8.97
N SER A 217 -19.35 11.07 -8.87
CA SER A 217 -19.45 12.35 -9.56
C SER A 217 -19.03 12.31 -11.02
N GLY A 218 -18.41 11.22 -11.49
CA GLY A 218 -17.95 11.11 -12.89
C GLY A 218 -16.94 12.18 -13.32
N GLY A 219 -16.47 13.02 -12.40
CA GLY A 219 -15.54 14.09 -12.62
C GLY A 219 -14.18 13.85 -11.98
N GLU A 220 -13.21 14.65 -12.36
CA GLU A 220 -11.89 14.68 -11.73
C GLU A 220 -12.00 15.23 -10.31
N ILE A 221 -11.24 14.65 -9.39
CA ILE A 221 -11.11 15.14 -8.02
C ILE A 221 -9.92 16.11 -7.98
N PRO A 222 -10.13 17.39 -7.67
CA PRO A 222 -9.03 18.34 -7.60
C PRO A 222 -8.08 18.00 -6.44
N GLU A 223 -6.80 18.16 -6.67
CA GLU A 223 -5.78 18.07 -5.64
C GLU A 223 -5.72 19.38 -4.84
N GLY A 224 -5.72 19.24 -3.51
CA GLY A 224 -5.58 20.39 -2.60
C GLY A 224 -6.89 21.14 -2.34
N TYR A 225 -6.87 22.44 -2.59
CA TYR A 225 -7.98 23.32 -2.23
C TYR A 225 -8.95 23.53 -3.38
N ILE A 226 -10.23 23.68 -3.04
CA ILE A 226 -11.31 24.02 -3.97
C ILE A 226 -12.01 25.30 -3.53
N ASP A 227 -12.48 26.06 -4.50
CA ASP A 227 -13.31 27.23 -4.24
C ASP A 227 -14.76 26.80 -4.10
N VAL A 228 -15.39 27.17 -2.99
CA VAL A 228 -16.80 26.86 -2.73
C VAL A 228 -17.58 28.14 -2.51
N MET A 229 -18.78 28.19 -3.10
CA MET A 229 -19.74 29.25 -2.87
C MET A 229 -20.57 28.95 -1.62
N LEU A 230 -20.44 29.77 -0.59
CA LEU A 230 -21.23 29.62 0.62
C LEU A 230 -22.56 30.38 0.49
N PRO A 231 -23.57 30.02 1.34
CA PRO A 231 -24.79 30.82 1.43
C PRO A 231 -24.50 32.30 1.67
N GLY A 232 -25.18 33.19 0.91
CA GLY A 232 -24.91 34.62 0.92
C GLY A 232 -23.85 35.13 -0.04
N GLY A 233 -23.40 34.26 -1.00
CA GLY A 233 -22.49 34.65 -2.08
C GLY A 233 -21.03 34.81 -1.66
N ARG A 234 -20.64 34.30 -0.52
CA ARG A 234 -19.23 34.33 -0.06
C ARG A 234 -18.45 33.18 -0.66
N GLU A 235 -17.39 33.48 -1.35
CA GLU A 235 -16.41 32.52 -1.78
C GLU A 235 -15.47 32.13 -0.65
N LYS A 236 -15.09 30.85 -0.58
CA LYS A 236 -14.09 30.36 0.36
C LYS A 236 -13.29 29.24 -0.27
N ASN A 237 -11.99 29.35 -0.16
CA ASN A 237 -11.06 28.28 -0.54
C ASN A 237 -10.97 27.28 0.62
N ILE A 238 -11.38 26.03 0.38
CA ILE A 238 -11.37 24.96 1.38
C ILE A 238 -10.62 23.74 0.84
N LEU A 239 -10.05 22.94 1.75
CA LEU A 239 -9.47 21.66 1.38
C LEU A 239 -10.57 20.73 0.84
N HIS A 240 -10.29 20.02 -0.25
CA HIS A 240 -11.23 19.02 -0.78
C HIS A 240 -11.56 17.98 0.31
N PRO A 241 -12.86 17.71 0.58
CA PRO A 241 -13.25 16.83 1.67
C PRO A 241 -12.85 15.38 1.41
N ALA A 242 -12.27 14.74 2.42
CA ALA A 242 -12.00 13.31 2.40
C ALA A 242 -13.30 12.51 2.60
N TYR A 243 -13.44 11.42 1.84
CA TYR A 243 -14.57 10.49 1.96
C TYR A 243 -14.10 9.04 1.79
N PRO A 244 -13.29 8.52 2.72
CA PRO A 244 -12.68 7.20 2.58
C PRO A 244 -13.72 6.08 2.62
N GLY A 245 -13.64 5.16 1.66
CA GLY A 245 -14.59 4.06 1.51
C GLY A 245 -14.31 2.83 2.39
N SER A 246 -13.22 2.81 3.16
CA SER A 246 -12.87 1.71 4.06
C SER A 246 -11.97 2.17 5.19
N ILE A 247 -11.82 1.32 6.20
CA ILE A 247 -10.88 1.54 7.32
C ILE A 247 -9.44 1.70 6.80
N TYR A 248 -9.04 0.89 5.81
CA TYR A 248 -7.74 1.05 5.17
C TYR A 248 -7.53 2.48 4.63
N HIS A 249 -8.47 3.00 3.85
CA HIS A 249 -8.35 4.35 3.29
C HIS A 249 -8.36 5.45 4.34
N SER A 250 -9.05 5.22 5.47
CA SER A 250 -9.11 6.18 6.58
C SER A 250 -7.81 6.27 7.38
N THR A 251 -6.93 5.29 7.25
CA THR A 251 -5.66 5.19 8.00
C THR A 251 -4.43 5.62 7.21
N LYS A 252 -4.65 6.22 6.01
CA LYS A 252 -3.59 6.62 5.07
C LYS A 252 -3.31 8.10 5.05
#